data_d5128efa705e6d3c88dde3484392f43c
#
_entry.id   d5128efa705e6d3c88dde3484392f43c
#
_cell.length_a   1.000
_cell.length_b   1.000
_cell.length_c   1.000
_cell.angle_alpha   90.00
_cell.angle_beta   90.00
_cell.angle_gamma   90.00
#
_symmetry.space_group_name_H-M   'P 1'
#
loop_
_entity.id
_entity.type
_entity.pdbx_description
1 polymer ?
#
loop_
_entity_poly.entity_id
_entity_poly.type
_entity_poly.pdbx_seq_one_letter_code
_entity_poly.pdbx_strand_id
1 'polypeptide(L)'
;MLCEEQFVNKLLETKDYSMVENNSITEEDFTNCKNVFNFIVDFYNKYKDVPDKTTVADKFGNFEFFTVSQSTQSIVDDLREQSLFRNACYVINKSTELFEKDANEGAKFLLANIDKLKPNYSIHFVDIAHDVDTRYNEYLERQNNFSKYFMPSGFDELDAHGFIGYERRDDL
;
A
#
# COMPACT_ATOMS: atom_id res chain seq x y z
N MET A 1 9.05 7.69 19.45
CA MET A 1 9.69 7.83 18.13
C MET A 1 8.58 7.68 17.14
N LEU A 2 8.40 8.66 16.28
CA LEU A 2 7.29 8.66 15.33
C LEU A 2 7.69 7.79 14.11
N CYS A 3 6.79 6.99 13.57
CA CYS A 3 7.09 6.14 12.41
C CYS A 3 7.47 6.96 11.16
N GLU A 4 7.00 8.21 11.07
CA GLU A 4 7.40 9.16 10.02
C GLU A 4 8.91 9.42 10.02
N GLU A 5 9.52 9.63 11.21
CA GLU A 5 10.97 9.81 11.35
C GLU A 5 11.73 8.54 10.99
N GLN A 6 11.19 7.36 11.36
CA GLN A 6 11.79 6.08 10.99
C GLN A 6 11.77 5.88 9.47
N PHE A 7 10.65 6.19 8.82
CA PHE A 7 10.53 6.08 7.36
C PHE A 7 11.55 6.98 6.64
N VAL A 8 11.61 8.26 7.02
CA VAL A 8 12.55 9.22 6.42
C VAL A 8 14.00 8.80 6.66
N ASN A 9 14.35 8.39 7.89
CA ASN A 9 15.71 7.93 8.20
C ASN A 9 16.07 6.66 7.40
N LYS A 10 15.13 5.71 7.26
CA LYS A 10 15.35 4.50 6.44
C LYS A 10 15.57 4.84 4.98
N LEU A 11 14.76 5.73 4.42
CA LEU A 11 14.90 6.20 3.04
C LEU A 11 16.26 6.86 2.79
N LEU A 12 16.70 7.74 3.69
CA LEU A 12 18.02 8.39 3.62
C LEU A 12 19.18 7.42 3.81
N GLU A 13 18.98 6.33 4.53
CA GLU A 13 20.00 5.33 4.82
C GLU A 13 20.18 4.34 3.68
N THR A 14 19.07 3.84 3.13
CA THR A 14 19.08 2.85 2.04
C THR A 14 19.27 3.50 0.67
N LYS A 15 18.96 4.78 0.53
CA LYS A 15 18.89 5.49 -0.77
C LYS A 15 17.93 4.84 -1.77
N ASP A 16 17.06 3.99 -1.30
CA ASP A 16 16.12 3.23 -2.13
C ASP A 16 14.77 3.96 -2.22
N TYR A 17 14.62 4.78 -3.26
CA TYR A 17 13.38 5.50 -3.50
C TYR A 17 12.22 4.60 -3.92
N SER A 18 12.50 3.35 -4.31
CA SER A 18 11.46 2.38 -4.67
C SER A 18 10.49 2.10 -3.52
N MET A 19 10.94 2.28 -2.27
CA MET A 19 10.06 2.15 -1.09
C MET A 19 8.94 3.21 -1.07
N VAL A 20 9.15 4.37 -1.71
CA VAL A 20 8.12 5.40 -1.88
C VAL A 20 7.20 5.04 -3.05
N GLU A 21 7.77 4.72 -4.21
CA GLU A 21 7.01 4.44 -5.44
C GLU A 21 6.17 3.17 -5.34
N ASN A 22 6.79 2.04 -4.94
CA ASN A 22 6.11 0.75 -4.85
C ASN A 22 4.99 0.74 -3.80
N ASN A 23 5.11 1.59 -2.80
CA ASN A 23 4.11 1.70 -1.75
C ASN A 23 3.18 2.91 -1.92
N SER A 24 3.28 3.68 -3.01
CA SER A 24 2.45 4.86 -3.26
C SER A 24 2.40 5.80 -2.04
N ILE A 25 3.54 6.01 -1.36
CA ILE A 25 3.65 6.90 -0.21
C ILE A 25 3.60 8.35 -0.70
N THR A 26 2.75 9.14 -0.08
CA THR A 26 2.50 10.53 -0.44
C THR A 26 2.75 11.47 0.74
N GLU A 27 2.76 12.78 0.48
CA GLU A 27 2.86 13.78 1.54
C GLU A 27 1.71 13.75 2.57
N GLU A 28 0.58 13.13 2.21
CA GLU A 28 -0.59 13.00 3.10
C GLU A 28 -0.36 11.97 4.21
N ASP A 29 0.61 11.06 4.02
CA ASP A 29 1.00 10.07 5.01
C ASP A 29 1.82 10.69 6.15
N PHE A 30 2.27 11.95 5.99
CA PHE A 30 3.11 12.65 6.94
C PHE A 30 2.42 13.85 7.57
N THR A 31 2.71 14.08 8.85
CA THR A 31 2.29 15.27 9.59
C THR A 31 3.50 16.06 10.06
N ASN A 32 4.38 15.42 10.82
CA ASN A 32 5.53 16.09 11.43
C ASN A 32 6.71 16.20 10.47
N CYS A 33 6.94 15.17 9.68
CA CYS A 33 8.06 15.10 8.73
C CYS A 33 7.67 15.49 7.29
N LYS A 34 6.47 16.02 7.07
CA LYS A 34 5.95 16.39 5.75
C LYS A 34 6.93 17.26 4.95
N ASN A 35 7.49 18.29 5.57
CA ASN A 35 8.41 19.22 4.88
C ASN A 35 9.71 18.53 4.47
N VAL A 36 10.22 17.62 5.32
CA VAL A 36 11.43 16.84 5.02
C VAL A 36 11.16 15.86 3.89
N PHE A 37 10.04 15.16 3.95
CA PHE A 37 9.62 14.23 2.91
C PHE A 37 9.45 14.93 1.56
N ASN A 38 8.73 16.06 1.51
CA ASN A 38 8.55 16.84 0.28
C ASN A 38 9.89 17.29 -0.31
N PHE A 39 10.83 17.71 0.53
CA PHE A 39 12.16 18.04 0.06
C PHE A 39 12.88 16.86 -0.59
N ILE A 40 12.75 15.66 -0.01
CA ILE A 40 13.35 14.44 -0.58
C ILE A 40 12.70 14.11 -1.93
N VAL A 41 11.38 14.22 -2.02
CA VAL A 41 10.62 14.00 -3.27
C VAL A 41 11.06 14.98 -4.35
N ASP A 42 11.14 16.27 -4.04
CA ASP A 42 11.58 17.32 -4.98
C ASP A 42 13.03 17.09 -5.43
N PHE A 43 13.90 16.70 -4.51
CA PHE A 43 15.29 16.39 -4.80
C PHE A 43 15.38 15.19 -5.75
N TYR A 44 14.65 14.11 -5.46
CA TYR A 44 14.61 12.92 -6.32
C TYR A 44 14.04 13.23 -7.71
N ASN A 45 12.98 14.02 -7.78
CA ASN A 45 12.40 14.41 -9.07
C ASN A 45 13.41 15.16 -9.96
N LYS A 46 14.25 16.00 -9.34
CA LYS A 46 15.25 16.82 -10.03
C LYS A 46 16.53 16.06 -10.38
N TYR A 47 17.04 15.27 -9.46
CA TYR A 47 18.38 14.67 -9.57
C TYR A 47 18.36 13.15 -9.77
N LYS A 48 17.19 12.51 -9.63
CA LYS A 48 17.02 11.05 -9.69
C LYS A 48 17.87 10.29 -8.66
N ASP A 49 18.12 10.95 -7.53
CA ASP A 49 18.87 10.42 -6.40
C ASP A 49 18.26 10.91 -5.09
N VAL A 50 18.44 10.16 -4.00
CA VAL A 50 17.99 10.54 -2.66
C VAL A 50 19.07 11.41 -2.01
N PRO A 51 18.73 12.55 -1.38
CA PRO A 51 19.72 13.45 -0.77
C PRO A 51 20.49 12.75 0.37
N ASP A 52 21.70 13.23 0.63
CA ASP A 52 22.48 12.78 1.77
C ASP A 52 21.95 13.35 3.09
N LYS A 53 22.20 12.64 4.20
CA LYS A 53 21.85 13.11 5.56
C LYS A 53 22.38 14.50 5.84
N THR A 54 23.57 14.85 5.36
CA THR A 54 24.15 16.20 5.51
C THR A 54 23.34 17.25 4.76
N THR A 55 22.90 16.98 3.54
CA THR A 55 22.06 17.89 2.74
C THR A 55 20.72 18.17 3.42
N VAL A 56 20.14 17.13 4.06
CA VAL A 56 18.90 17.28 4.82
C VAL A 56 19.15 18.04 6.11
N ALA A 57 20.26 17.76 6.83
CA ALA A 57 20.63 18.44 8.07
C ALA A 57 20.86 19.95 7.88
N ASP A 58 21.51 20.34 6.79
CA ASP A 58 21.75 21.74 6.45
C ASP A 58 20.45 22.51 6.25
N LYS A 59 19.40 21.85 5.76
CA LYS A 59 18.10 22.48 5.49
C LYS A 59 17.13 22.36 6.67
N PHE A 60 17.20 21.26 7.41
CA PHE A 60 16.29 20.89 8.50
C PHE A 60 17.08 20.57 9.76
N GLY A 61 17.70 21.58 10.36
CA GLY A 61 18.59 21.43 11.52
C GLY A 61 17.97 20.79 12.78
N ASN A 62 16.64 20.71 12.85
CA ASN A 62 15.91 20.09 13.96
C ASN A 62 15.49 18.63 13.64
N PHE A 63 15.82 18.10 12.47
CA PHE A 63 15.50 16.69 12.15
C PHE A 63 16.52 15.76 12.80
N GLU A 64 16.01 14.75 13.53
CA GLU A 64 16.86 13.79 14.22
C GLU A 64 17.24 12.63 13.31
N PHE A 65 18.55 12.39 13.19
CA PHE A 65 19.10 11.28 12.42
C PHE A 65 19.48 10.12 13.33
N PHE A 66 18.97 8.94 13.01
CA PHE A 66 19.29 7.69 13.70
C PHE A 66 19.28 6.52 12.73
N THR A 67 19.85 5.40 13.15
CA THR A 67 19.84 4.15 12.35
C THR A 67 18.58 3.36 12.64
N VAL A 68 17.94 2.86 11.57
CA VAL A 68 16.70 2.09 11.66
C VAL A 68 16.96 0.63 11.32
N SER A 69 16.87 -0.24 12.32
CA SER A 69 17.12 -1.68 12.19
C SER A 69 15.92 -2.48 11.65
N GLN A 70 14.71 -1.88 11.73
CA GLN A 70 13.50 -2.53 11.23
C GLN A 70 13.53 -2.75 9.72
N SER A 71 12.75 -3.73 9.24
CA SER A 71 12.57 -3.96 7.81
C SER A 71 11.81 -2.79 7.17
N THR A 72 12.09 -2.53 5.90
CA THR A 72 11.39 -1.48 5.13
C THR A 72 9.88 -1.72 5.15
N GLN A 73 9.44 -2.96 4.96
CA GLN A 73 8.02 -3.30 4.94
C GLN A 73 7.32 -2.97 6.27
N SER A 74 7.93 -3.35 7.41
CA SER A 74 7.35 -3.04 8.73
C SER A 74 7.17 -1.54 8.94
N ILE A 75 8.15 -0.73 8.50
CA ILE A 75 8.08 0.74 8.64
C ILE A 75 6.97 1.32 7.75
N VAL A 76 6.81 0.79 6.54
CA VAL A 76 5.75 1.20 5.61
C VAL A 76 4.38 0.86 6.18
N ASP A 77 4.22 -0.34 6.74
CA ASP A 77 2.96 -0.79 7.33
C ASP A 77 2.58 0.08 8.54
N ASP A 78 3.55 0.36 9.42
CA ASP A 78 3.36 1.25 10.59
C ASP A 78 2.98 2.68 10.15
N LEU A 79 3.63 3.22 9.11
CA LEU A 79 3.32 4.55 8.57
C LEU A 79 1.89 4.61 8.03
N ARG A 80 1.47 3.59 7.29
CA ARG A 80 0.13 3.49 6.72
C ARG A 80 -0.94 3.34 7.79
N GLU A 81 -0.71 2.49 8.78
CA GLU A 81 -1.64 2.32 9.89
C GLU A 81 -1.86 3.64 10.63
N GLN A 82 -0.78 4.39 10.90
CA GLN A 82 -0.89 5.69 11.54
C GLN A 82 -1.57 6.73 10.66
N SER A 83 -1.28 6.75 9.36
CA SER A 83 -1.94 7.63 8.40
C SER A 83 -3.45 7.35 8.34
N LEU A 84 -3.82 6.08 8.21
CA LEU A 84 -5.22 5.64 8.21
C LEU A 84 -5.94 6.03 9.51
N PHE A 85 -5.30 5.80 10.66
CA PHE A 85 -5.87 6.16 11.96
C PHE A 85 -6.11 7.67 12.08
N ARG A 86 -5.15 8.50 11.69
CA ARG A 86 -5.30 9.97 11.69
C ARG A 86 -6.46 10.41 10.80
N ASN A 87 -6.51 9.88 9.59
CA ASN A 87 -7.57 10.19 8.62
C ASN A 87 -8.95 9.77 9.15
N ALA A 88 -9.04 8.59 9.75
CA ALA A 88 -10.27 8.10 10.37
C ALA A 88 -10.73 9.03 11.52
N CYS A 89 -9.83 9.36 12.43
CA CYS A 89 -10.13 10.30 13.51
C CYS A 89 -10.61 11.66 12.99
N TYR A 90 -9.93 12.20 11.97
CA TYR A 90 -10.33 13.48 11.37
C TYR A 90 -11.72 13.41 10.73
N VAL A 91 -11.97 12.39 9.90
CA VAL A 91 -13.26 12.24 9.20
C VAL A 91 -14.40 12.03 10.19
N ILE A 92 -14.21 11.18 11.19
CA ILE A 92 -15.25 10.89 12.21
C ILE A 92 -15.54 12.15 13.02
N ASN A 93 -14.54 12.81 13.57
CA ASN A 93 -14.73 14.00 14.40
C ASN A 93 -15.41 15.12 13.60
N LYS A 94 -14.94 15.36 12.37
CA LYS A 94 -15.51 16.40 11.50
C LYS A 94 -16.94 16.08 11.07
N SER A 95 -17.22 14.82 10.77
CA SER A 95 -18.59 14.39 10.47
C SER A 95 -19.52 14.61 11.66
N THR A 96 -19.08 14.26 12.88
CA THR A 96 -19.87 14.46 14.10
C THR A 96 -20.20 15.94 14.32
N GLU A 97 -19.23 16.83 14.21
CA GLU A 97 -19.45 18.26 14.32
C GLU A 97 -20.48 18.79 13.29
N LEU A 98 -20.47 18.24 12.08
CA LEU A 98 -21.41 18.63 11.02
C LEU A 98 -22.80 18.04 11.26
N PHE A 99 -22.88 16.78 11.73
CA PHE A 99 -24.16 16.13 12.08
C PHE A 99 -24.90 16.88 13.18
N GLU A 100 -24.18 17.45 14.16
CA GLU A 100 -24.77 18.28 15.22
C GLU A 100 -25.43 19.55 14.67
N LYS A 101 -24.98 20.07 13.51
CA LYS A 101 -25.50 21.28 12.87
C LYS A 101 -26.55 20.97 11.83
N ASP A 102 -26.26 20.04 10.93
CA ASP A 102 -27.12 19.60 9.83
C ASP A 102 -26.79 18.16 9.45
N ALA A 103 -27.76 17.25 9.60
CA ALA A 103 -27.60 15.85 9.29
C ALA A 103 -27.23 15.60 7.81
N ASN A 104 -27.74 16.41 6.88
CA ASN A 104 -27.43 16.25 5.46
C ASN A 104 -26.00 16.70 5.14
N GLU A 105 -25.51 17.77 5.75
CA GLU A 105 -24.12 18.22 5.59
C GLU A 105 -23.14 17.18 6.17
N GLY A 106 -23.43 16.64 7.36
CA GLY A 106 -22.65 15.57 7.96
C GLY A 106 -22.56 14.33 7.07
N ALA A 107 -23.69 13.90 6.53
CA ALA A 107 -23.74 12.76 5.62
C ALA A 107 -22.97 13.01 4.31
N LYS A 108 -23.11 14.16 3.70
CA LYS A 108 -22.36 14.54 2.49
C LYS A 108 -20.85 14.54 2.72
N PHE A 109 -20.40 15.12 3.85
CA PHE A 109 -18.99 15.15 4.19
C PHE A 109 -18.44 13.73 4.41
N LEU A 110 -19.16 12.89 5.14
CA LEU A 110 -18.74 11.50 5.41
C LEU A 110 -18.59 10.73 4.10
N LEU A 111 -19.59 10.79 3.21
CA LEU A 111 -19.57 10.12 1.92
C LEU A 111 -18.44 10.64 1.02
N ALA A 112 -18.17 11.94 1.01
CA ALA A 112 -17.09 12.53 0.21
C ALA A 112 -15.68 12.14 0.70
N ASN A 113 -15.54 11.70 1.95
CA ASN A 113 -14.25 11.36 2.53
C ASN A 113 -14.09 9.87 2.85
N ILE A 114 -15.06 9.02 2.49
CA ILE A 114 -15.02 7.59 2.80
C ILE A 114 -13.82 6.89 2.14
N ASP A 115 -13.36 7.37 1.01
CA ASP A 115 -12.21 6.81 0.30
C ASP A 115 -10.89 7.00 1.08
N LYS A 116 -10.81 8.03 1.93
CA LYS A 116 -9.66 8.24 2.83
C LYS A 116 -9.59 7.20 3.96
N LEU A 117 -10.67 6.47 4.19
CA LEU A 117 -10.77 5.42 5.20
C LEU A 117 -10.50 4.02 4.63
N LYS A 118 -10.32 3.92 3.32
CA LYS A 118 -9.95 2.64 2.72
C LYS A 118 -8.50 2.34 3.02
N PRO A 119 -8.19 1.14 3.55
CA PRO A 119 -6.80 0.75 3.70
C PRO A 119 -6.14 0.74 2.31
N ASN A 120 -5.05 1.48 2.18
CA ASN A 120 -4.21 1.43 1.00
C ASN A 120 -3.47 0.09 1.02
N TYR A 121 -4.09 -0.95 0.49
CA TYR A 121 -3.37 -2.17 0.21
C TYR A 121 -2.28 -1.84 -0.80
N SER A 122 -1.04 -2.17 -0.48
CA SER A 122 0.01 -2.20 -1.49
C SER A 122 -0.50 -3.08 -2.62
N ILE A 123 -0.63 -2.49 -3.80
CA ILE A 123 -0.67 -3.29 -5.00
C ILE A 123 0.72 -3.93 -5.02
N HIS A 124 0.82 -5.17 -4.54
CA HIS A 124 2.00 -5.95 -4.82
C HIS A 124 2.08 -6.02 -6.34
N PHE A 125 3.00 -5.26 -6.91
CA PHE A 125 3.42 -5.50 -8.28
C PHE A 125 4.01 -6.91 -8.26
N VAL A 126 3.18 -7.89 -8.61
CA VAL A 126 3.68 -9.22 -8.91
C VAL A 126 4.55 -9.00 -10.13
N ASP A 127 5.85 -9.11 -9.93
CA ASP A 127 6.80 -9.09 -11.04
C ASP A 127 6.49 -10.30 -11.92
N ILE A 128 5.69 -10.04 -12.96
CA ILE A 128 5.20 -11.06 -13.90
C ILE A 128 6.37 -11.86 -14.47
N ALA A 129 7.54 -11.24 -14.59
CA ALA A 129 8.73 -11.89 -15.12
C ALA A 129 9.36 -12.90 -14.12
N HIS A 130 9.31 -12.60 -12.82
CA HIS A 130 9.81 -13.50 -11.78
C HIS A 130 8.80 -14.57 -11.36
N ASP A 131 7.53 -14.39 -11.67
CA ASP A 131 6.44 -15.29 -11.29
C ASP A 131 6.09 -16.33 -12.38
N VAL A 132 6.80 -16.31 -13.50
CA VAL A 132 6.55 -17.22 -14.63
C VAL A 132 6.67 -18.68 -14.22
N ASP A 133 7.69 -19.03 -13.44
CA ASP A 133 7.91 -20.41 -13.01
C ASP A 133 6.82 -20.88 -12.02
N THR A 134 6.39 -20.02 -11.12
CA THR A 134 5.30 -20.33 -10.17
C THR A 134 3.98 -20.56 -10.93
N ARG A 135 3.62 -19.65 -11.83
CA ARG A 135 2.42 -19.77 -12.66
C ARG A 135 2.45 -20.96 -13.59
N TYR A 136 3.61 -21.26 -14.15
CA TYR A 136 3.77 -22.43 -15.00
C TYR A 136 3.61 -23.73 -14.19
N ASN A 137 4.15 -23.78 -13.00
CA ASN A 137 3.98 -24.94 -12.10
C ASN A 137 2.52 -25.09 -11.65
N GLU A 138 1.83 -24.00 -11.31
CA GLU A 138 0.40 -24.01 -10.99
C GLU A 138 -0.43 -24.48 -12.18
N TYR A 139 -0.11 -24.03 -13.39
CA TYR A 139 -0.77 -24.49 -14.61
C TYR A 139 -0.59 -26.00 -14.81
N LEU A 140 0.63 -26.51 -14.67
CA LEU A 140 0.93 -27.94 -14.76
C LEU A 140 0.20 -28.74 -13.66
N GLU A 141 0.15 -28.23 -12.44
CA GLU A 141 -0.59 -28.88 -11.36
C GLU A 141 -2.08 -28.95 -11.65
N ARG A 142 -2.68 -27.86 -12.13
CA ARG A 142 -4.10 -27.83 -12.54
C ARG A 142 -4.38 -28.80 -13.71
N GLN A 143 -3.48 -28.88 -14.67
CA GLN A 143 -3.59 -29.79 -15.80
C GLN A 143 -3.49 -31.25 -15.37
N ASN A 144 -2.56 -31.58 -14.48
CA ASN A 144 -2.31 -32.94 -14.01
C ASN A 144 -3.38 -33.44 -13.01
N ASN A 145 -3.99 -32.52 -12.27
CA ASN A 145 -4.96 -32.81 -11.21
C ASN A 145 -6.32 -32.16 -11.50
N PHE A 146 -6.78 -32.30 -12.76
CA PHE A 146 -8.00 -31.67 -13.25
C PHE A 146 -9.22 -31.88 -12.32
N SER A 147 -9.45 -33.14 -11.87
CA SER A 147 -10.56 -33.47 -10.98
C SER A 147 -10.52 -32.80 -9.58
N LYS A 148 -9.36 -32.31 -9.17
CA LYS A 148 -9.20 -31.57 -7.90
C LYS A 148 -9.69 -30.12 -8.03
N TYR A 149 -9.44 -29.50 -9.17
CA TYR A 149 -9.71 -28.07 -9.39
C TYR A 149 -11.04 -27.78 -10.10
N PHE A 150 -11.56 -28.76 -10.85
CA PHE A 150 -12.78 -28.58 -11.63
C PHE A 150 -13.84 -29.63 -11.27
N MET A 151 -15.09 -29.20 -11.29
CA MET A 151 -16.23 -30.10 -11.22
C MET A 151 -16.80 -30.25 -12.64
N PRO A 152 -17.12 -31.51 -13.10
CA PRO A 152 -17.78 -31.71 -14.37
C PRO A 152 -19.15 -31.02 -14.38
N SER A 153 -19.61 -30.64 -15.55
CA SER A 153 -20.91 -29.98 -15.74
C SER A 153 -22.10 -30.88 -15.35
N GLY A 154 -21.88 -32.17 -15.34
CA GLY A 154 -22.92 -33.20 -15.16
C GLY A 154 -23.66 -33.55 -16.46
N PHE A 155 -23.22 -33.02 -17.60
CA PHE A 155 -23.73 -33.34 -18.92
C PHE A 155 -22.63 -34.00 -19.74
N ASP A 156 -22.73 -35.32 -19.93
CA ASP A 156 -21.72 -36.16 -20.61
C ASP A 156 -21.33 -35.63 -21.99
N GLU A 157 -22.27 -35.08 -22.73
CA GLU A 157 -22.02 -34.53 -24.06
C GLU A 157 -21.21 -33.24 -24.03
N LEU A 158 -21.41 -32.38 -23.03
CA LEU A 158 -20.64 -31.13 -22.85
C LEU A 158 -19.24 -31.45 -22.34
N ASP A 159 -19.14 -32.37 -21.39
CA ASP A 159 -17.86 -32.74 -20.78
C ASP A 159 -16.99 -33.49 -21.83
N ALA A 160 -17.57 -34.24 -22.75
CA ALA A 160 -16.87 -34.91 -23.84
C ALA A 160 -16.39 -33.96 -24.96
N HIS A 161 -17.01 -32.78 -25.12
CA HIS A 161 -16.66 -31.79 -26.15
C HIS A 161 -15.72 -30.69 -25.67
N GLY A 162 -15.03 -30.90 -24.54
CA GLY A 162 -13.97 -30.00 -24.05
C GLY A 162 -14.46 -28.86 -23.15
N PHE A 163 -15.69 -28.97 -22.62
CA PHE A 163 -16.10 -28.08 -21.56
C PHE A 163 -15.30 -28.38 -20.27
N ILE A 164 -14.55 -27.42 -19.81
CA ILE A 164 -13.60 -27.59 -18.68
C ILE A 164 -14.32 -27.76 -17.33
N GLY A 165 -15.65 -27.55 -17.28
CA GLY A 165 -16.42 -27.59 -16.03
C GLY A 165 -16.33 -26.29 -15.23
N TYR A 166 -16.78 -26.35 -13.99
CA TYR A 166 -16.75 -25.19 -13.08
C TYR A 166 -15.52 -25.26 -12.17
N GLU A 167 -14.79 -24.14 -12.06
CA GLU A 167 -13.67 -24.05 -11.13
C GLU A 167 -14.17 -24.17 -9.68
N ARG A 168 -13.56 -25.06 -8.91
CA ARG A 168 -13.81 -25.11 -7.46
C ARG A 168 -13.11 -23.92 -6.83
N ARG A 169 -13.89 -23.00 -6.28
CA ARG A 169 -13.36 -21.98 -5.36
C ARG A 169 -13.28 -22.61 -3.99
N ASP A 170 -12.07 -22.73 -3.45
CA ASP A 170 -11.89 -22.96 -2.03
C ASP A 170 -12.28 -21.64 -1.35
N ASP A 171 -13.49 -21.57 -0.82
CA ASP A 171 -13.88 -20.52 0.11
C ASP A 171 -13.04 -20.71 1.37
N LEU A 172 -12.02 -19.85 1.53
CA LEU A 172 -11.24 -19.69 2.76
C LEU A 172 -12.01 -18.85 3.77
#